data_9f5e329bb83578ba9f0e4246d5e4835a
#
_entry.id   9f5e329bb83578ba9f0e4246d5e4835a
#
_cell.length_a   1.000
_cell.length_b   1.000
_cell.length_c   1.000
_cell.angle_alpha   90.00
_cell.angle_beta   90.00
_cell.angle_gamma   90.00
#
_symmetry.space_group_name_H-M   'P 1'
#
loop_
_entity.id
_entity.type
_entity.pdbx_description
1 polymer ?
#
loop_
_entity_poly.entity_id
_entity_poly.type
_entity_poly.pdbx_seq_one_letter_code
_entity_poly.pdbx_strand_id
1 'polypeptide(L)'
;MNGKKITISYGRPYKKGRVIFGGLEPWGKVWRTGADEATTLTTDGDLMIGPLHVIAGTYSLFTIPNEKEWTLVLNKTAKQWGAFKYDQATDYGRAAMTVAKTKEPVEQMTIAIEKKSDHEAVLKVMWDETAASIDVMVH
;
A
#
# COMPACT_ATOMS: atom_id res chain seq x y z
N MET A 1 -2.48 16.66 5.72
CA MET A 1 -1.33 17.31 5.05
C MET A 1 -1.83 18.46 4.19
N ASN A 2 -1.29 19.60 4.41
CA ASN A 2 -1.69 20.83 3.70
C ASN A 2 -3.21 21.01 3.60
N GLY A 3 -3.93 20.77 4.68
CA GLY A 3 -5.39 20.84 4.72
C GLY A 3 -6.11 19.69 4.00
N LYS A 4 -5.39 18.76 3.40
CA LYS A 4 -5.97 17.59 2.72
C LYS A 4 -5.97 16.37 3.61
N LYS A 5 -7.02 15.55 3.49
CA LYS A 5 -7.19 14.34 4.27
C LYS A 5 -6.91 13.11 3.40
N ILE A 6 -6.01 12.26 3.88
CA ILE A 6 -5.71 10.97 3.26
C ILE A 6 -6.11 9.90 4.25
N THR A 7 -6.94 8.97 3.80
CA THR A 7 -7.45 7.87 4.64
C THR A 7 -7.12 6.54 3.99
N ILE A 8 -6.56 5.62 4.77
CA ILE A 8 -6.32 4.26 4.33
C ILE A 8 -7.09 3.33 5.26
N SER A 9 -7.96 2.53 4.66
CA SER A 9 -8.76 1.52 5.37
C SER A 9 -8.26 0.14 4.98
N TYR A 10 -7.91 -0.68 5.96
CA TYR A 10 -7.32 -2.00 5.71
C TYR A 10 -7.56 -2.96 6.86
N GLY A 11 -7.59 -4.26 6.54
CA GLY A 11 -7.59 -5.31 7.54
C GLY A 11 -6.16 -5.57 7.99
N ARG A 12 -5.94 -5.84 9.28
CA ARG A 12 -4.60 -5.99 9.86
C ARG A 12 -4.37 -7.43 10.31
N PRO A 13 -3.82 -8.28 9.42
CA PRO A 13 -3.53 -9.66 9.80
C PRO A 13 -2.31 -9.76 10.72
N TYR A 14 -2.27 -10.85 11.50
CA TYR A 14 -1.13 -11.20 12.34
C TYR A 14 -0.25 -12.21 11.64
N LYS A 15 1.04 -12.20 11.97
CA LYS A 15 2.01 -13.16 11.41
C LYS A 15 1.74 -14.59 11.88
N LYS A 16 1.49 -14.78 13.17
CA LYS A 16 1.20 -16.09 13.78
C LYS A 16 2.24 -17.16 13.44
N GLY A 17 3.51 -16.81 13.46
CA GLY A 17 4.62 -17.73 13.19
C GLY A 17 4.74 -18.22 11.75
N ARG A 18 4.00 -17.63 10.81
CA ARG A 18 4.01 -18.03 9.40
C ARG A 18 5.12 -17.35 8.62
N VAL A 19 5.54 -17.99 7.53
CA VAL A 19 6.37 -17.31 6.53
C VAL A 19 5.43 -16.43 5.70
N ILE A 20 5.62 -15.12 5.76
CA ILE A 20 4.71 -14.18 5.11
C ILE A 20 5.07 -13.99 3.63
N PHE A 21 6.13 -13.23 3.35
CA PHE A 21 6.49 -12.94 1.97
C PHE A 21 7.30 -14.08 1.36
N GLY A 22 6.89 -14.54 0.18
CA GLY A 22 7.42 -15.75 -0.42
C GLY A 22 6.71 -17.02 0.06
N GLY A 23 5.86 -16.92 1.08
CA GLY A 23 5.05 -18.00 1.62
C GLY A 23 3.57 -17.70 1.52
N LEU A 24 2.97 -17.17 2.60
CA LEU A 24 1.56 -16.79 2.62
C LEU A 24 1.21 -15.81 1.50
N GLU A 25 2.06 -14.82 1.28
CA GLU A 25 1.93 -13.85 0.19
C GLU A 25 3.05 -14.14 -0.84
N PRO A 26 2.74 -14.85 -1.94
CA PRO A 26 3.75 -15.26 -2.91
C PRO A 26 4.43 -14.10 -3.62
N TRP A 27 5.70 -14.27 -3.95
CA TRP A 27 6.44 -13.30 -4.74
C TRP A 27 5.80 -13.09 -6.12
N GLY A 28 5.73 -11.83 -6.57
CA GLY A 28 5.25 -11.48 -7.90
C GLY A 28 3.74 -11.57 -8.10
N LYS A 29 2.98 -11.84 -7.04
CA LYS A 29 1.51 -11.92 -7.11
C LYS A 29 0.87 -10.70 -6.50
N VAL A 30 -0.24 -10.26 -7.09
CA VAL A 30 -1.03 -9.14 -6.54
C VAL A 30 -1.58 -9.52 -5.18
N TRP A 31 -1.31 -8.69 -4.18
CA TRP A 31 -1.77 -8.84 -2.81
C TRP A 31 -2.70 -7.68 -2.45
N ARG A 32 -3.82 -7.99 -1.79
CA ARG A 32 -4.78 -6.97 -1.34
C ARG A 32 -4.21 -6.03 -0.26
N THR A 33 -2.97 -6.26 0.16
CA THR A 33 -2.23 -5.42 1.13
C THR A 33 -2.97 -5.30 2.46
N GLY A 34 -3.45 -6.44 2.94
CA GLY A 34 -4.22 -6.53 4.19
C GLY A 34 -4.94 -7.84 4.30
N ALA A 35 -6.07 -7.83 4.96
CA ALA A 35 -6.95 -8.99 5.14
C ALA A 35 -8.40 -8.55 4.88
N ASP A 36 -9.28 -9.54 4.58
CA ASP A 36 -10.68 -9.33 4.29
C ASP A 36 -10.87 -8.51 3.00
N GLU A 37 -11.57 -7.37 3.03
CA GLU A 37 -11.71 -6.53 1.86
C GLU A 37 -10.36 -5.96 1.43
N ALA A 38 -10.22 -5.63 0.15
CA ALA A 38 -9.04 -4.96 -0.35
C ALA A 38 -8.84 -3.62 0.36
N THR A 39 -7.59 -3.28 0.62
CA THR A 39 -7.22 -1.99 1.19
C THR A 39 -7.67 -0.86 0.29
N THR A 40 -8.17 0.22 0.87
CA THR A 40 -8.59 1.40 0.11
C THR A 40 -7.78 2.62 0.53
N LEU A 41 -7.54 3.50 -0.44
CA LEU A 41 -6.94 4.81 -0.22
C LEU A 41 -7.92 5.87 -0.70
N THR A 42 -8.27 6.79 0.18
CA THR A 42 -9.13 7.93 -0.14
C THR A 42 -8.37 9.22 0.11
N THR A 43 -8.42 10.12 -0.85
CA THR A 43 -7.83 11.46 -0.69
C THR A 43 -8.81 12.52 -1.18
N ASP A 44 -8.92 13.61 -0.42
CA ASP A 44 -9.76 14.75 -0.82
C ASP A 44 -8.98 15.82 -1.59
N GLY A 45 -7.71 15.58 -1.87
CA GLY A 45 -6.88 16.44 -2.69
C GLY A 45 -5.96 15.62 -3.59
N ASP A 46 -5.46 16.24 -4.65
CA ASP A 46 -4.55 15.58 -5.57
C ASP A 46 -3.20 15.32 -4.92
N LEU A 47 -2.61 14.16 -5.22
CA LEU A 47 -1.34 13.71 -4.66
C LEU A 47 -0.36 13.32 -5.76
N MET A 48 0.92 13.34 -5.42
CA MET A 48 1.93 12.54 -6.11
C MET A 48 2.31 11.37 -5.19
N ILE A 49 2.15 10.15 -5.67
CA ILE A 49 2.65 8.95 -4.98
C ILE A 49 3.80 8.42 -5.83
N GLY A 50 5.04 8.67 -5.38
CA GLY A 50 6.19 8.51 -6.25
C GLY A 50 6.00 9.35 -7.51
N PRO A 51 6.18 8.78 -8.72
CA PRO A 51 5.96 9.50 -9.97
C PRO A 51 4.49 9.53 -10.41
N LEU A 52 3.58 8.89 -9.66
CA LEU A 52 2.18 8.74 -10.06
C LEU A 52 1.34 9.92 -9.56
N HIS A 53 0.72 10.65 -10.48
CA HIS A 53 -0.25 11.71 -10.14
C HIS A 53 -1.61 11.08 -9.83
N VAL A 54 -2.10 11.29 -8.61
CA VAL A 54 -3.34 10.70 -8.11
C VAL A 54 -4.37 11.80 -7.89
N ILE A 55 -5.43 11.77 -8.67
CA ILE A 55 -6.54 12.73 -8.54
C ILE A 55 -7.37 12.37 -7.30
N ALA A 56 -7.91 13.37 -6.61
CA ALA A 56 -8.80 13.17 -5.46
C ALA A 56 -9.87 12.12 -5.76
N GLY A 57 -10.08 11.21 -4.83
CA GLY A 57 -11.03 10.11 -4.99
C GLY A 57 -10.70 8.93 -4.08
N THR A 58 -11.38 7.81 -4.33
CA THR A 58 -11.19 6.56 -3.58
C THR A 58 -10.74 5.46 -4.53
N TYR A 59 -9.69 4.75 -4.13
CA TYR A 59 -9.08 3.68 -4.91
C TYR A 59 -8.90 2.44 -4.03
N SER A 60 -8.90 1.25 -4.62
CA SER A 60 -8.34 0.10 -3.93
C SER A 60 -6.81 0.14 -4.10
N LEU A 61 -6.10 -0.32 -3.08
CA LEU A 61 -4.65 -0.34 -3.06
C LEU A 61 -4.18 -1.78 -2.99
N PHE A 62 -3.41 -2.19 -3.99
CA PHE A 62 -2.75 -3.48 -4.02
C PHE A 62 -1.25 -3.29 -4.02
N THR A 63 -0.51 -4.32 -3.65
CA THR A 63 0.94 -4.36 -3.84
C THR A 63 1.32 -5.67 -4.48
N ILE A 64 2.44 -5.67 -5.20
CA ILE A 64 3.04 -6.87 -5.76
C ILE A 64 4.40 -7.02 -5.09
N PRO A 65 4.51 -7.87 -4.04
CA PRO A 65 5.76 -8.06 -3.33
C PRO A 65 6.78 -8.83 -4.18
N ASN A 66 8.02 -8.35 -4.20
CA ASN A 66 9.18 -9.07 -4.71
C ASN A 66 10.32 -8.91 -3.72
N GLU A 67 11.36 -9.73 -3.82
CA GLU A 67 12.43 -9.73 -2.83
C GLU A 67 13.14 -8.37 -2.70
N LYS A 68 13.35 -7.67 -3.80
CA LYS A 68 14.14 -6.44 -3.84
C LYS A 68 13.33 -5.18 -4.07
N GLU A 69 12.14 -5.31 -4.65
CA GLU A 69 11.30 -4.17 -4.98
C GLU A 69 9.84 -4.58 -4.97
N TRP A 70 8.99 -3.71 -4.46
CA TRP A 70 7.56 -3.90 -4.51
C TRP A 70 6.95 -2.95 -5.53
N THR A 71 5.78 -3.31 -6.05
CA THR A 71 4.98 -2.43 -6.91
C THR A 71 3.70 -2.06 -6.19
N LEU A 72 3.44 -0.77 -6.04
CA LEU A 72 2.17 -0.27 -5.55
C LEU A 72 1.22 -0.13 -6.73
N VAL A 73 -0.01 -0.62 -6.56
CA VAL A 73 -1.04 -0.58 -7.60
C VAL A 73 -2.27 0.12 -7.04
N LEU A 74 -2.72 1.19 -7.69
CA LEU A 74 -4.02 1.80 -7.41
C LEU A 74 -5.00 1.35 -8.48
N ASN A 75 -6.17 0.91 -8.04
CA ASN A 75 -7.22 0.38 -8.92
C ASN A 75 -8.50 1.19 -8.76
N LYS A 76 -9.19 1.45 -9.87
CA LYS A 76 -10.39 2.28 -9.89
C LYS A 76 -11.59 1.63 -9.20
N THR A 77 -11.59 0.30 -9.08
CA THR A 77 -12.65 -0.42 -8.37
C THR A 77 -12.33 -0.39 -6.88
N ALA A 78 -12.93 0.55 -6.15
CA ALA A 78 -12.60 0.79 -4.75
C ALA A 78 -13.05 -0.31 -3.81
N LYS A 79 -14.23 -0.91 -4.03
CA LYS A 79 -14.77 -1.95 -3.15
C LYS A 79 -14.58 -3.33 -3.77
N GLN A 80 -13.62 -4.09 -3.24
CA GLN A 80 -13.30 -5.44 -3.69
C GLN A 80 -13.06 -6.35 -2.48
N TRP A 81 -13.46 -7.60 -2.60
CA TRP A 81 -13.16 -8.61 -1.58
C TRP A 81 -11.88 -9.34 -1.97
N GLY A 82 -10.76 -8.96 -1.35
CA GLY A 82 -9.47 -9.54 -1.63
C GLY A 82 -8.98 -9.21 -3.03
N ALA A 83 -8.00 -10.00 -3.51
CA ALA A 83 -7.37 -9.78 -4.81
C ALA A 83 -7.89 -10.70 -5.92
N PHE A 84 -8.74 -11.68 -5.62
CA PHE A 84 -9.12 -12.69 -6.60
C PHE A 84 -10.05 -12.15 -7.70
N LYS A 85 -10.73 -11.03 -7.48
CA LYS A 85 -11.52 -10.33 -8.50
C LYS A 85 -10.78 -9.14 -9.08
N TYR A 86 -9.50 -9.01 -8.77
CA TYR A 86 -8.69 -7.92 -9.29
C TYR A 86 -8.62 -7.98 -10.82
N ASP A 87 -8.86 -6.85 -11.46
CA ASP A 87 -8.79 -6.71 -12.90
C ASP A 87 -7.79 -5.60 -13.25
N GLN A 88 -6.68 -5.98 -13.88
CA GLN A 88 -5.64 -5.03 -14.28
C GLN A 88 -6.19 -3.95 -15.23
N ALA A 89 -7.21 -4.27 -16.03
CA ALA A 89 -7.80 -3.29 -16.95
C ALA A 89 -8.40 -2.08 -16.23
N THR A 90 -8.72 -2.20 -14.93
CA THR A 90 -9.25 -1.10 -14.12
C THR A 90 -8.17 -0.43 -13.25
N ASP A 91 -6.90 -0.74 -13.45
CA ASP A 91 -5.82 -0.05 -12.75
C ASP A 91 -5.83 1.43 -13.08
N TYR A 92 -5.67 2.27 -12.05
CA TYR A 92 -5.43 3.69 -12.20
C TYR A 92 -3.98 3.94 -12.57
N GLY A 93 -3.06 3.28 -11.88
CA GLY A 93 -1.63 3.40 -12.13
C GLY A 93 -0.82 2.54 -11.17
N ARG A 94 0.47 2.46 -11.44
CA ARG A 94 1.45 1.69 -10.67
C ARG A 94 2.69 2.51 -10.38
N ALA A 95 3.36 2.21 -9.27
CA ALA A 95 4.60 2.86 -8.89
C ALA A 95 5.50 1.89 -8.10
N ALA A 96 6.81 2.02 -8.27
CA ALA A 96 7.77 1.19 -7.54
C ALA A 96 7.92 1.65 -6.11
N MET A 97 8.02 0.70 -5.18
CA MET A 97 8.28 0.95 -3.77
C MET A 97 9.66 0.42 -3.38
N THR A 98 10.32 1.13 -2.50
CA THR A 98 11.61 0.72 -1.94
C THR A 98 11.39 -0.26 -0.79
N VAL A 99 12.20 -1.31 -0.71
CA VAL A 99 12.10 -2.34 0.32
C VAL A 99 13.28 -2.26 1.27
N ALA A 100 13.00 -2.33 2.57
CA ALA A 100 14.00 -2.36 3.61
C ALA A 100 13.59 -3.34 4.70
N LYS A 101 14.56 -3.74 5.55
CA LYS A 101 14.26 -4.56 6.73
C LYS A 101 13.85 -3.65 7.88
N THR A 102 12.88 -4.09 8.67
CA THR A 102 12.52 -3.42 9.92
C THR A 102 13.54 -3.74 10.99
N LYS A 103 13.66 -2.90 12.02
CA LYS A 103 14.55 -3.16 13.16
C LYS A 103 14.10 -4.38 13.95
N GLU A 104 12.79 -4.53 14.10
CA GLU A 104 12.16 -5.64 14.81
C GLU A 104 11.03 -6.21 13.98
N PRO A 105 10.71 -7.50 14.12
CA PRO A 105 9.58 -8.10 13.41
C PRO A 105 8.27 -7.38 13.74
N VAL A 106 7.47 -7.11 12.73
CA VAL A 106 6.14 -6.51 12.86
C VAL A 106 5.11 -7.63 12.84
N GLU A 107 4.58 -7.99 13.99
CA GLU A 107 3.64 -9.11 14.13
C GLU A 107 2.32 -8.84 13.42
N GLN A 108 1.75 -7.67 13.61
CA GLN A 108 0.50 -7.27 12.95
C GLN A 108 0.81 -6.28 11.83
N MET A 109 0.32 -6.59 10.61
CA MET A 109 0.52 -5.72 9.45
C MET A 109 0.12 -4.28 9.77
N THR A 110 0.96 -3.34 9.39
CA THR A 110 0.75 -1.91 9.65
C THR A 110 1.01 -1.12 8.37
N ILE A 111 0.04 -0.26 8.02
CA ILE A 111 0.23 0.75 6.99
C ILE A 111 0.29 2.11 7.69
N ALA A 112 1.33 2.88 7.42
CA ALA A 112 1.53 4.16 8.06
C ALA A 112 1.85 5.23 7.03
N ILE A 113 1.41 6.46 7.31
CA ILE A 113 1.81 7.64 6.56
C ILE A 113 2.61 8.50 7.53
N GLU A 114 3.92 8.54 7.33
CA GLU A 114 4.81 9.30 8.19
C GLU A 114 5.05 10.68 7.58
N LYS A 115 4.48 11.69 8.21
CA LYS A 115 4.57 13.08 7.76
C LYS A 115 5.99 13.61 7.93
N LYS A 116 6.57 14.22 6.87
CA LYS A 116 7.85 14.92 6.91
C LYS A 116 7.67 16.42 6.99
N SER A 117 6.64 16.96 6.32
CA SER A 117 6.30 18.36 6.28
C SER A 117 4.81 18.50 5.93
N ASP A 118 4.29 19.70 5.75
CA ASP A 118 2.91 19.91 5.34
C ASP A 118 2.61 19.35 3.94
N HIS A 119 3.64 19.18 3.11
CA HIS A 119 3.50 18.76 1.72
C HIS A 119 4.07 17.37 1.44
N GLU A 120 4.86 16.81 2.35
CA GLU A 120 5.59 15.57 2.11
C GLU A 120 5.37 14.54 3.22
N ALA A 121 5.24 13.28 2.82
CA ALA A 121 5.15 12.14 3.71
C ALA A 121 5.75 10.90 3.06
N VAL A 122 5.88 9.83 3.84
CA VAL A 122 6.25 8.52 3.34
C VAL A 122 5.13 7.55 3.68
N LEU A 123 4.63 6.85 2.68
CA LEU A 123 3.68 5.75 2.86
C LEU A 123 4.49 4.47 3.06
N LYS A 124 4.22 3.76 4.15
CA LYS A 124 4.91 2.51 4.49
C LYS A 124 3.93 1.38 4.70
N VAL A 125 4.27 0.21 4.16
CA VAL A 125 3.58 -1.05 4.44
C VAL A 125 4.58 -1.94 5.16
N MET A 126 4.27 -2.31 6.41
CA MET A 126 5.18 -3.06 7.27
C MET A 126 4.53 -4.33 7.77
N TRP A 127 5.22 -5.45 7.61
CA TRP A 127 4.80 -6.73 8.18
C TRP A 127 6.01 -7.66 8.22
N ASP A 128 6.08 -8.52 9.26
CA ASP A 128 7.24 -9.36 9.49
C ASP A 128 8.50 -8.48 9.57
N GLU A 129 9.55 -8.80 8.86
CA GLU A 129 10.81 -8.02 8.86
C GLU A 129 10.90 -7.07 7.65
N THR A 130 9.80 -6.83 6.95
CA THR A 130 9.79 -6.07 5.71
C THR A 130 9.05 -4.74 5.86
N ALA A 131 9.66 -3.68 5.33
CA ALA A 131 9.03 -2.37 5.18
C ALA A 131 9.16 -1.93 3.72
N ALA A 132 8.03 -1.77 3.04
CA ALA A 132 7.98 -1.22 1.70
C ALA A 132 7.50 0.22 1.78
N SER A 133 8.17 1.14 1.11
CA SER A 133 7.88 2.57 1.23
C SER A 133 7.90 3.30 -0.09
N ILE A 134 7.16 4.40 -0.15
CA ILE A 134 7.09 5.29 -1.29
C ILE A 134 6.77 6.70 -0.83
N ASP A 135 7.37 7.70 -1.47
CA ASP A 135 7.13 9.10 -1.12
C ASP A 135 5.75 9.56 -1.59
N VAL A 136 5.12 10.41 -0.77
CA VAL A 136 3.83 11.03 -1.07
C VAL A 136 3.99 12.54 -0.94
N MET A 137 3.51 13.27 -1.95
CA MET A 137 3.48 14.73 -1.93
C MET A 137 2.06 15.23 -2.14
N VAL A 138 1.67 16.24 -1.37
CA VAL A 138 0.37 16.89 -1.49
C VAL A 138 0.58 18.26 -2.14
N HIS A 139 -0.20 18.54 -3.16
CA HIS A 139 -0.16 19.84 -3.86
C HIS A 139 -0.84 20.96 -3.08
#